data_da118d5ae644882a748dd9036ac675e2
#
_entry.id   da118d5ae644882a748dd9036ac675e2
#
_cell.length_a   1.000
_cell.length_b   1.000
_cell.length_c   1.000
_cell.angle_alpha   90.00
_cell.angle_beta   90.00
_cell.angle_gamma   90.00
#
_symmetry.space_group_name_H-M   'P 1'
#
loop_
_entity.id
_entity.type
_entity.pdbx_description
1 polymer ?
#
loop_
_entity_poly.entity_id
_entity_poly.type
_entity_poly.pdbx_seq_one_letter_code
_entity_poly.pdbx_strand_id
1 'polypeptide(L)'
;MKIALFTETFLPKVDGIVTRLTKTIEFLIKNGDEVIIFCPEGCPESYMGATVVGVAAMPLPLYPELKLGLPGPAVSDKLEKFNPDLIHVVNPAVLGLGGIWLAKTNNIPLIASYHTHLPKYLEHYGMGMLEPLLWELLKAAHNQALLNLCTSTAMVNELKDKGIQRTALWQRGVDTYSFRPDLRSEKMRKKLFGEYNDANYLLIYVGRLSAEKQIERIKPVLESIPNACLALVGDGPYRNQLERIFENTKTNFIGYLSGDELASAYASGDIFLFPSSTETLGLVLLEAMAAGCPVIGANKGGIPVSYTHLTLPTKRIV
;
A
#
# COMPACT_ATOMS: atom_id res chain seq x y z
N MET A 1 -2.34 -11.59 23.79
CA MET A 1 -2.37 -12.73 22.83
C MET A 1 -1.02 -12.88 22.17
N LYS A 2 -0.71 -14.09 21.68
CA LYS A 2 0.45 -14.36 20.82
C LYS A 2 0.01 -14.43 19.36
N ILE A 3 0.51 -13.54 18.52
CA ILE A 3 0.07 -13.40 17.13
C ILE A 3 1.24 -13.65 16.19
N ALA A 4 1.08 -14.59 15.25
CA ALA A 4 2.05 -14.81 14.17
C ALA A 4 1.57 -14.17 12.87
N LEU A 5 2.36 -13.25 12.32
CA LEU A 5 2.11 -12.58 11.05
C LEU A 5 2.94 -13.21 9.93
N PHE A 6 2.31 -13.57 8.83
CA PHE A 6 2.98 -14.02 7.59
C PHE A 6 2.74 -13.00 6.49
N THR A 7 3.81 -12.42 5.96
CA THR A 7 3.73 -11.37 4.94
C THR A 7 4.87 -11.46 3.92
N GLU A 8 4.57 -11.24 2.64
CA GLU A 8 5.59 -11.19 1.58
C GLU A 8 6.30 -9.83 1.50
N THR A 9 5.91 -8.86 2.32
CA THR A 9 6.50 -7.52 2.32
C THR A 9 6.59 -6.97 3.73
N PHE A 10 7.78 -6.50 4.10
CA PHE A 10 8.04 -5.84 5.38
C PHE A 10 9.20 -4.85 5.23
N LEU A 11 9.58 -4.18 6.33
CA LEU A 11 10.72 -3.26 6.35
C LEU A 11 12.00 -3.96 5.84
N PRO A 12 12.92 -3.26 5.17
CA PRO A 12 13.00 -1.80 4.96
C PRO A 12 12.15 -1.26 3.81
N LYS A 13 11.35 -2.10 3.13
CA LYS A 13 10.46 -1.65 2.07
C LYS A 13 9.39 -0.71 2.64
N VAL A 14 9.10 0.35 1.90
CA VAL A 14 8.05 1.33 2.27
C VAL A 14 6.93 1.27 1.23
N ASP A 15 5.79 0.75 1.64
CA ASP A 15 4.55 0.74 0.85
C ASP A 15 3.33 0.77 1.78
N GLY A 16 2.13 0.88 1.19
CA GLY A 16 0.89 0.98 1.96
C GLY A 16 0.58 -0.24 2.84
N ILE A 17 1.08 -1.43 2.47
CA ILE A 17 0.93 -2.66 3.28
C ILE A 17 1.82 -2.57 4.50
N VAL A 18 3.10 -2.26 4.29
CA VAL A 18 4.10 -2.14 5.37
C VAL A 18 3.70 -1.04 6.34
N THR A 19 3.28 0.13 5.85
CA THR A 19 2.78 1.23 6.69
C THR A 19 1.61 0.78 7.57
N ARG A 20 0.67 0.03 7.01
CA ARG A 20 -0.47 -0.49 7.77
C ARG A 20 -0.07 -1.53 8.79
N LEU A 21 0.80 -2.47 8.40
CA LEU A 21 1.28 -3.52 9.29
C LEU A 21 2.08 -2.95 10.46
N THR A 22 2.99 -2.03 10.22
CA THR A 22 3.80 -1.39 11.27
C THR A 22 2.91 -0.70 12.30
N LYS A 23 1.91 0.06 11.86
CA LYS A 23 0.94 0.69 12.79
C LYS A 23 0.09 -0.33 13.55
N THR A 24 -0.29 -1.42 12.90
CA THR A 24 -1.02 -2.51 13.58
C THR A 24 -0.14 -3.20 14.62
N ILE A 25 1.12 -3.49 14.31
CA ILE A 25 2.07 -4.11 15.23
C ILE A 25 2.35 -3.20 16.42
N GLU A 26 2.59 -1.89 16.19
CA GLU A 26 2.74 -0.89 17.24
C GLU A 26 1.55 -0.91 18.22
N PHE A 27 0.34 -0.95 17.69
CA PHE A 27 -0.88 -1.00 18.50
C PHE A 27 -0.99 -2.31 19.31
N LEU A 28 -0.73 -3.46 18.70
CA LEU A 28 -0.76 -4.76 19.37
C LEU A 28 0.25 -4.82 20.52
N ILE A 29 1.50 -4.46 20.25
CA ILE A 29 2.56 -4.42 21.28
C ILE A 29 2.20 -3.46 22.42
N LYS A 30 1.67 -2.26 22.10
CA LYS A 30 1.23 -1.30 23.12
C LYS A 30 0.11 -1.85 23.99
N ASN A 31 -0.72 -2.75 23.46
CA ASN A 31 -1.79 -3.41 24.21
C ASN A 31 -1.32 -4.66 24.98
N GLY A 32 -0.02 -4.98 24.94
CA GLY A 32 0.56 -6.12 25.65
C GLY A 32 0.48 -7.45 24.91
N ASP A 33 0.19 -7.42 23.59
CA ASP A 33 0.24 -8.60 22.75
C ASP A 33 1.69 -8.92 22.35
N GLU A 34 2.02 -10.20 22.20
CA GLU A 34 3.28 -10.67 21.65
C GLU A 34 3.14 -10.92 20.15
N VAL A 35 4.08 -10.44 19.35
CA VAL A 35 4.02 -10.59 17.89
C VAL A 35 5.30 -11.19 17.34
N ILE A 36 5.16 -12.22 16.50
CA ILE A 36 6.22 -12.73 15.63
C ILE A 36 5.85 -12.52 14.17
N ILE A 37 6.82 -12.07 13.37
CA ILE A 37 6.59 -11.72 11.96
C ILE A 37 7.50 -12.60 11.10
N PHE A 38 6.91 -13.34 10.16
CA PHE A 38 7.63 -14.07 9.11
C PHE A 38 7.54 -13.28 7.81
N CYS A 39 8.68 -12.90 7.25
CA CYS A 39 8.77 -12.10 6.03
C CYS A 39 10.02 -12.49 5.22
N PRO A 40 10.14 -12.10 3.94
CA PRO A 40 11.35 -12.33 3.15
C PRO A 40 12.61 -11.77 3.83
N GLU A 41 13.72 -12.44 3.64
CA GLU A 41 15.04 -12.02 4.16
C GLU A 41 15.44 -10.60 3.73
N GLY A 42 16.29 -9.97 4.54
CA GLY A 42 16.70 -8.57 4.41
C GLY A 42 15.85 -7.61 5.25
N CYS A 43 14.97 -8.14 6.08
CA CYS A 43 14.21 -7.39 7.09
C CYS A 43 15.03 -7.19 8.38
N PRO A 44 14.67 -6.24 9.28
CA PRO A 44 15.27 -6.12 10.61
C PRO A 44 14.96 -7.36 11.45
N GLU A 45 15.78 -7.66 12.45
CA GLU A 45 15.55 -8.80 13.35
C GLU A 45 14.43 -8.56 14.39
N SER A 46 14.08 -7.31 14.61
CA SER A 46 12.99 -6.92 15.52
C SER A 46 12.34 -5.60 15.07
N TYR A 47 11.09 -5.38 15.48
CA TYR A 47 10.39 -4.12 15.27
C TYR A 47 9.47 -3.81 16.47
N MET A 48 9.73 -2.71 17.17
CA MET A 48 8.92 -2.24 18.32
C MET A 48 8.67 -3.28 19.42
N GLY A 49 9.55 -4.26 19.58
CA GLY A 49 9.39 -5.39 20.51
C GLY A 49 8.85 -6.67 19.88
N ALA A 50 8.37 -6.64 18.66
CA ALA A 50 8.02 -7.83 17.90
C ALA A 50 9.28 -8.53 17.37
N THR A 51 9.31 -9.86 17.39
CA THR A 51 10.36 -10.66 16.77
C THR A 51 10.12 -10.74 15.27
N VAL A 52 11.12 -10.47 14.45
CA VAL A 52 11.04 -10.59 12.99
C VAL A 52 11.94 -11.70 12.50
N VAL A 53 11.39 -12.57 11.69
CA VAL A 53 12.06 -13.75 11.14
C VAL A 53 12.15 -13.62 9.63
N GLY A 54 13.34 -13.33 9.13
CA GLY A 54 13.63 -13.38 7.70
C GLY A 54 13.65 -14.82 7.20
N VAL A 55 12.94 -15.10 6.12
CA VAL A 55 12.94 -16.40 5.43
C VAL A 55 13.57 -16.28 4.06
N ALA A 56 14.29 -17.31 3.62
CA ALA A 56 14.85 -17.35 2.28
C ALA A 56 13.80 -17.03 1.24
N ALA A 57 14.13 -16.18 0.28
CA ALA A 57 13.17 -15.66 -0.67
C ALA A 57 13.75 -15.57 -2.08
N MET A 58 12.90 -15.75 -3.08
CA MET A 58 13.26 -15.58 -4.49
C MET A 58 12.51 -14.37 -5.06
N PRO A 59 13.18 -13.51 -5.86
CA PRO A 59 12.50 -12.44 -6.56
C PRO A 59 11.55 -13.03 -7.62
N LEU A 60 10.36 -12.44 -7.76
CA LEU A 60 9.45 -12.82 -8.84
C LEU A 60 10.00 -12.29 -10.17
N PRO A 61 10.26 -13.13 -11.21
CA PRO A 61 10.92 -12.71 -12.44
C PRO A 61 10.29 -11.52 -13.16
N LEU A 62 8.94 -11.44 -13.13
CA LEU A 62 8.17 -10.34 -13.74
C LEU A 62 8.03 -9.11 -12.83
N TYR A 63 8.34 -9.25 -11.56
CA TYR A 63 8.23 -8.20 -10.55
C TYR A 63 9.33 -8.38 -9.50
N PRO A 64 10.61 -8.10 -9.84
CA PRO A 64 11.77 -8.44 -9.00
C PRO A 64 11.76 -7.84 -7.60
N GLU A 65 10.98 -6.77 -7.40
CA GLU A 65 10.82 -6.14 -6.11
C GLU A 65 9.87 -6.89 -5.17
N LEU A 66 9.08 -7.84 -5.68
CA LEU A 66 8.31 -8.78 -4.88
C LEU A 66 9.14 -10.03 -4.67
N LYS A 67 9.59 -10.23 -3.44
CA LYS A 67 10.26 -11.45 -3.01
C LYS A 67 9.23 -12.42 -2.47
N LEU A 68 9.23 -13.65 -2.97
CA LEU A 68 8.38 -14.72 -2.49
C LEU A 68 9.16 -15.52 -1.44
N GLY A 69 8.71 -15.45 -0.19
CA GLY A 69 9.33 -16.18 0.93
C GLY A 69 9.04 -17.67 0.85
N LEU A 70 10.06 -18.51 1.01
CA LEU A 70 9.93 -19.96 0.98
C LEU A 70 9.76 -20.48 2.42
N PRO A 71 8.58 -21.02 2.80
CA PRO A 71 8.38 -21.60 4.11
C PRO A 71 9.21 -22.88 4.27
N GLY A 72 10.25 -22.81 5.09
CA GLY A 72 11.12 -23.94 5.38
C GLY A 72 10.93 -24.47 6.81
N PRO A 73 11.61 -25.58 7.20
CA PRO A 73 11.51 -26.17 8.55
C PRO A 73 11.76 -25.16 9.68
N ALA A 74 12.69 -24.24 9.49
CA ALA A 74 13.00 -23.20 10.49
C ALA A 74 11.79 -22.29 10.82
N VAL A 75 10.85 -22.11 9.88
CA VAL A 75 9.61 -21.37 10.12
C VAL A 75 8.71 -22.16 11.07
N SER A 76 8.54 -23.46 10.83
CA SER A 76 7.75 -24.36 11.68
C SER A 76 8.32 -24.41 13.11
N ASP A 77 9.64 -24.60 13.25
CA ASP A 77 10.32 -24.67 14.55
C ASP A 77 10.15 -23.38 15.37
N LYS A 78 10.26 -22.22 14.71
CA LYS A 78 10.08 -20.92 15.37
C LYS A 78 8.62 -20.65 15.71
N LEU A 79 7.68 -21.06 14.86
CA LEU A 79 6.25 -20.94 15.13
C LEU A 79 5.84 -21.82 16.32
N GLU A 80 6.31 -23.08 16.37
CA GLU A 80 6.03 -24.01 17.47
C GLU A 80 6.56 -23.49 18.80
N LYS A 81 7.81 -23.01 18.83
CA LYS A 81 8.41 -22.38 20.02
C LYS A 81 7.66 -21.13 20.47
N PHE A 82 7.16 -20.33 19.54
CA PHE A 82 6.38 -19.14 19.86
C PHE A 82 4.98 -19.50 20.35
N ASN A 83 4.40 -20.59 19.85
CA ASN A 83 3.07 -21.10 20.19
C ASN A 83 1.97 -20.02 20.09
N PRO A 84 1.64 -19.54 18.89
CA PRO A 84 0.69 -18.45 18.73
C PRO A 84 -0.76 -18.86 18.98
N ASP A 85 -1.54 -17.93 19.52
CA ASP A 85 -3.00 -18.02 19.66
C ASP A 85 -3.73 -17.76 18.34
N LEU A 86 -3.07 -17.05 17.40
CA LEU A 86 -3.64 -16.61 16.14
C LEU A 86 -2.55 -16.52 15.07
N ILE A 87 -2.86 -16.98 13.87
CA ILE A 87 -2.08 -16.69 12.67
C ILE A 87 -2.83 -15.67 11.80
N HIS A 88 -2.13 -14.61 11.39
CA HIS A 88 -2.62 -13.65 10.41
C HIS A 88 -1.76 -13.70 9.13
N VAL A 89 -2.37 -14.06 8.03
CA VAL A 89 -1.72 -14.10 6.71
C VAL A 89 -2.11 -12.87 5.90
N VAL A 90 -1.09 -12.13 5.48
CA VAL A 90 -1.24 -10.87 4.74
C VAL A 90 -0.96 -11.11 3.27
N ASN A 91 -1.97 -10.94 2.42
CA ASN A 91 -1.89 -11.23 0.98
C ASN A 91 -1.34 -12.65 0.73
N PRO A 92 -2.15 -13.73 0.88
CA PRO A 92 -1.63 -15.09 0.77
C PRO A 92 -0.98 -15.34 -0.59
N ALA A 93 0.35 -15.34 -0.63
CA ALA A 93 1.19 -15.83 -1.70
C ALA A 93 2.01 -17.02 -1.16
N VAL A 94 3.24 -17.23 -1.55
CA VAL A 94 3.98 -18.45 -1.21
C VAL A 94 4.20 -18.62 0.30
N LEU A 95 4.73 -17.59 0.97
CA LEU A 95 4.92 -17.60 2.42
C LEU A 95 3.57 -17.63 3.17
N GLY A 96 2.61 -16.88 2.67
CA GLY A 96 1.26 -16.87 3.21
C GLY A 96 0.56 -18.21 3.09
N LEU A 97 0.70 -18.94 1.98
CA LEU A 97 0.20 -20.32 1.84
C LEU A 97 0.86 -21.26 2.86
N GLY A 98 2.16 -21.09 3.11
CA GLY A 98 2.85 -21.79 4.20
C GLY A 98 2.23 -21.50 5.58
N GLY A 99 1.92 -20.23 5.86
CA GLY A 99 1.22 -19.83 7.09
C GLY A 99 -0.17 -20.44 7.21
N ILE A 100 -0.93 -20.52 6.11
CA ILE A 100 -2.24 -21.21 6.07
C ILE A 100 -2.08 -22.70 6.38
N TRP A 101 -1.10 -23.35 5.76
CA TRP A 101 -0.83 -24.77 6.00
C TRP A 101 -0.46 -25.03 7.46
N LEU A 102 0.43 -24.21 8.05
CA LEU A 102 0.82 -24.31 9.46
C LEU A 102 -0.36 -24.07 10.41
N ALA A 103 -1.23 -23.10 10.12
CA ALA A 103 -2.43 -22.87 10.90
C ALA A 103 -3.34 -24.10 10.93
N LYS A 104 -3.53 -24.74 9.77
CA LYS A 104 -4.36 -25.93 9.64
C LYS A 104 -3.77 -27.16 10.35
N THR A 105 -2.50 -27.43 10.14
CA THR A 105 -1.84 -28.61 10.72
C THR A 105 -1.74 -28.54 12.24
N ASN A 106 -1.61 -27.32 12.79
CA ASN A 106 -1.52 -27.10 14.24
C ASN A 106 -2.85 -26.67 14.89
N ASN A 107 -3.95 -26.65 14.14
CA ASN A 107 -5.27 -26.19 14.61
C ASN A 107 -5.26 -24.78 15.24
N ILE A 108 -4.45 -23.88 14.69
CA ILE A 108 -4.36 -22.50 15.16
C ILE A 108 -5.39 -21.65 14.40
N PRO A 109 -6.17 -20.79 15.08
CA PRO A 109 -7.07 -19.84 14.44
C PRO A 109 -6.36 -19.02 13.37
N LEU A 110 -7.00 -18.86 12.20
CA LEU A 110 -6.44 -18.19 11.03
C LEU A 110 -7.31 -17.01 10.60
N ILE A 111 -6.69 -15.85 10.44
CA ILE A 111 -7.27 -14.73 9.68
C ILE A 111 -6.40 -14.44 8.45
N ALA A 112 -7.02 -13.93 7.40
CA ALA A 112 -6.31 -13.49 6.21
C ALA A 112 -6.68 -12.04 5.87
N SER A 113 -5.81 -11.33 5.19
CA SER A 113 -6.11 -9.98 4.73
C SER A 113 -5.71 -9.78 3.27
N TYR A 114 -6.56 -9.04 2.54
CA TYR A 114 -6.42 -8.75 1.13
C TYR A 114 -6.05 -7.29 0.93
N HIS A 115 -4.82 -7.03 0.48
CA HIS A 115 -4.25 -5.69 0.34
C HIS A 115 -3.91 -5.32 -1.09
N THR A 116 -3.55 -6.30 -1.93
CA THR A 116 -3.10 -6.09 -3.30
C THR A 116 -4.00 -6.81 -4.29
N HIS A 117 -4.48 -6.10 -5.29
CA HIS A 117 -5.34 -6.66 -6.32
C HIS A 117 -4.50 -7.40 -7.37
N LEU A 118 -3.87 -8.52 -6.96
CA LEU A 118 -2.98 -9.32 -7.83
C LEU A 118 -3.61 -9.69 -9.19
N PRO A 119 -4.90 -10.09 -9.28
CA PRO A 119 -5.53 -10.40 -10.57
C PRO A 119 -5.47 -9.24 -11.57
N LYS A 120 -5.72 -8.00 -11.14
CA LYS A 120 -5.60 -6.82 -12.04
C LYS A 120 -4.17 -6.53 -12.46
N TYR A 121 -3.18 -6.92 -11.64
CA TYR A 121 -1.78 -6.75 -12.05
C TYR A 121 -1.44 -7.66 -13.22
N LEU A 122 -2.01 -8.87 -13.29
CA LEU A 122 -1.80 -9.77 -14.44
C LEU A 122 -2.23 -9.13 -15.76
N GLU A 123 -3.32 -8.34 -15.78
CA GLU A 123 -3.76 -7.61 -16.98
C GLU A 123 -2.69 -6.60 -17.44
N HIS A 124 -2.12 -5.82 -16.51
CA HIS A 124 -1.10 -4.82 -16.83
C HIS A 124 0.22 -5.43 -17.34
N TYR A 125 0.50 -6.68 -16.97
CA TYR A 125 1.70 -7.41 -17.42
C TYR A 125 1.42 -8.35 -18.59
N GLY A 126 0.26 -8.24 -19.26
CA GLY A 126 -0.07 -9.07 -20.43
C GLY A 126 -0.42 -10.52 -20.11
N MET A 127 -0.65 -10.85 -18.84
CA MET A 127 -0.97 -12.22 -18.37
C MET A 127 -2.43 -12.36 -17.95
N GLY A 128 -3.34 -11.54 -18.45
CA GLY A 128 -4.77 -11.56 -18.08
C GLY A 128 -5.45 -12.91 -18.25
N MET A 129 -4.92 -13.78 -19.16
CA MET A 129 -5.41 -15.16 -19.34
C MET A 129 -5.30 -16.01 -18.06
N LEU A 130 -4.39 -15.69 -17.14
CA LEU A 130 -4.21 -16.36 -15.85
C LEU A 130 -5.11 -15.83 -14.73
N GLU A 131 -5.84 -14.76 -14.96
CA GLU A 131 -6.70 -14.14 -13.95
C GLU A 131 -7.72 -15.10 -13.33
N PRO A 132 -8.48 -15.91 -14.12
CA PRO A 132 -9.45 -16.87 -13.56
C PRO A 132 -8.80 -17.91 -12.65
N LEU A 133 -7.63 -18.43 -13.04
CA LEU A 133 -6.87 -19.39 -12.23
C LEU A 133 -6.41 -18.74 -10.91
N LEU A 134 -5.90 -17.53 -10.96
CA LEU A 134 -5.46 -16.81 -9.76
C LEU A 134 -6.64 -16.57 -8.81
N TRP A 135 -7.83 -16.24 -9.33
CA TRP A 135 -9.02 -16.09 -8.49
C TRP A 135 -9.42 -17.39 -7.78
N GLU A 136 -9.34 -18.55 -8.45
CA GLU A 136 -9.62 -19.83 -7.81
C GLU A 136 -8.58 -20.17 -6.72
N LEU A 137 -7.30 -19.88 -6.95
CA LEU A 137 -6.25 -20.04 -5.94
C LEU A 137 -6.48 -19.12 -4.73
N LEU A 138 -6.78 -17.84 -4.97
CA LEU A 138 -7.08 -16.88 -3.91
C LEU A 138 -8.33 -17.31 -3.12
N LYS A 139 -9.38 -17.75 -3.80
CA LYS A 139 -10.60 -18.27 -3.16
C LYS A 139 -10.30 -19.48 -2.28
N ALA A 140 -9.54 -20.44 -2.79
CA ALA A 140 -9.15 -21.62 -2.04
C ALA A 140 -8.34 -21.25 -0.78
N ALA A 141 -7.38 -20.32 -0.88
CA ALA A 141 -6.57 -19.84 0.23
C ALA A 141 -7.40 -19.07 1.27
N HIS A 142 -8.12 -18.03 0.84
CA HIS A 142 -8.90 -17.17 1.72
C HIS A 142 -10.05 -17.89 2.43
N ASN A 143 -10.68 -18.89 1.78
CA ASN A 143 -11.75 -19.67 2.41
C ASN A 143 -11.25 -20.63 3.50
N GLN A 144 -9.95 -20.76 3.73
CA GLN A 144 -9.42 -21.43 4.91
C GLN A 144 -9.46 -20.55 6.17
N ALA A 145 -9.51 -19.23 6.02
CA ALA A 145 -9.51 -18.31 7.15
C ALA A 145 -10.88 -18.20 7.82
N LEU A 146 -10.88 -17.95 9.13
CA LEU A 146 -12.10 -17.65 9.91
C LEU A 146 -12.65 -16.27 9.57
N LEU A 147 -11.79 -15.35 9.12
CA LEU A 147 -12.14 -13.99 8.74
C LEU A 147 -11.17 -13.49 7.65
N ASN A 148 -11.73 -12.84 6.62
CA ASN A 148 -10.99 -12.19 5.56
C ASN A 148 -11.15 -10.68 5.66
N LEU A 149 -10.06 -9.98 6.00
CA LEU A 149 -10.03 -8.55 6.17
C LEU A 149 -9.74 -7.86 4.83
N CYS A 150 -10.60 -6.93 4.45
CA CYS A 150 -10.52 -6.20 3.19
C CYS A 150 -10.29 -4.72 3.43
N THR A 151 -9.52 -4.08 2.57
CA THR A 151 -9.12 -2.67 2.74
C THR A 151 -10.22 -1.66 2.37
N SER A 152 -11.26 -2.08 1.63
CA SER A 152 -12.37 -1.21 1.22
C SER A 152 -13.66 -1.99 1.04
N THR A 153 -14.80 -1.30 1.10
CA THR A 153 -16.12 -1.89 0.83
C THR A 153 -16.21 -2.44 -0.59
N ALA A 154 -15.56 -1.77 -1.56
CA ALA A 154 -15.47 -2.28 -2.93
C ALA A 154 -14.78 -3.64 -2.97
N MET A 155 -13.67 -3.80 -2.23
CA MET A 155 -12.97 -5.09 -2.13
C MET A 155 -13.80 -6.14 -1.38
N VAL A 156 -14.53 -5.77 -0.34
CA VAL A 156 -15.47 -6.70 0.33
C VAL A 156 -16.49 -7.26 -0.66
N ASN A 157 -17.08 -6.42 -1.49
CA ASN A 157 -18.08 -6.83 -2.48
C ASN A 157 -17.44 -7.70 -3.57
N GLU A 158 -16.32 -7.27 -4.15
CA GLU A 158 -15.61 -8.02 -5.19
C GLU A 158 -15.19 -9.41 -4.72
N LEU A 159 -14.63 -9.52 -3.51
CA LEU A 159 -14.23 -10.81 -2.94
C LEU A 159 -15.45 -11.73 -2.72
N LYS A 160 -16.58 -11.18 -2.28
CA LYS A 160 -17.86 -11.93 -2.18
C LYS A 160 -18.33 -12.43 -3.54
N ASP A 161 -18.29 -11.58 -4.57
CA ASP A 161 -18.70 -11.94 -5.94
C ASP A 161 -17.78 -13.04 -6.53
N LYS A 162 -16.51 -13.08 -6.11
CA LYS A 162 -15.55 -14.15 -6.46
C LYS A 162 -15.69 -15.39 -5.57
N GLY A 163 -16.64 -15.44 -4.64
CA GLY A 163 -16.91 -16.60 -3.79
C GLY A 163 -16.02 -16.73 -2.56
N ILE A 164 -15.31 -15.66 -2.17
CA ILE A 164 -14.57 -15.60 -0.91
C ILE A 164 -15.54 -15.24 0.21
N GLN A 165 -15.60 -16.09 1.22
CA GLN A 165 -16.54 -15.99 2.33
C GLN A 165 -15.94 -15.25 3.53
N ARG A 166 -16.78 -14.96 4.53
CA ARG A 166 -16.37 -14.36 5.83
C ARG A 166 -15.50 -13.11 5.66
N THR A 167 -15.90 -12.24 4.73
CA THR A 167 -15.23 -10.98 4.46
C THR A 167 -15.71 -9.88 5.38
N ALA A 168 -14.79 -9.07 5.90
CA ALA A 168 -15.08 -7.88 6.69
C ALA A 168 -14.19 -6.70 6.30
N LEU A 169 -14.69 -5.50 6.51
CA LEU A 169 -13.92 -4.29 6.28
C LEU A 169 -12.88 -4.12 7.40
N TRP A 170 -11.62 -4.06 7.04
CA TRP A 170 -10.57 -3.54 7.93
C TRP A 170 -10.61 -2.03 7.87
N GLN A 171 -11.19 -1.42 8.89
CA GLN A 171 -11.42 0.03 8.93
C GLN A 171 -10.14 0.82 8.62
N ARG A 172 -10.33 1.99 8.05
CA ARG A 172 -9.29 2.88 7.57
C ARG A 172 -8.85 3.80 8.69
N GLY A 173 -7.60 4.18 8.65
CA GLY A 173 -7.05 5.25 9.47
C GLY A 173 -5.94 5.95 8.70
N VAL A 174 -5.77 7.23 9.00
CA VAL A 174 -4.61 8.02 8.60
C VAL A 174 -4.08 8.70 9.86
N ASP A 175 -2.79 8.88 9.92
CA ASP A 175 -2.13 9.58 11.02
C ASP A 175 -2.31 11.10 10.87
N THR A 176 -3.38 11.64 11.47
CA THR A 176 -3.69 13.07 11.43
C THR A 176 -2.79 13.92 12.32
N TYR A 177 -1.94 13.30 13.14
CA TYR A 177 -0.90 14.02 13.88
C TYR A 177 0.32 14.30 13.01
N SER A 178 0.70 13.32 12.19
CA SER A 178 1.81 13.48 11.26
C SER A 178 1.41 14.24 9.99
N PHE A 179 0.22 13.98 9.44
CA PHE A 179 -0.29 14.66 8.24
C PHE A 179 -1.32 15.71 8.62
N ARG A 180 -0.94 17.00 8.51
CA ARG A 180 -1.78 18.13 8.88
C ARG A 180 -1.46 19.38 8.07
N PRO A 181 -2.44 20.30 7.86
CA PRO A 181 -2.29 21.44 6.96
C PRO A 181 -1.22 22.48 7.39
N ASP A 182 -0.97 22.62 8.70
CA ASP A 182 -0.01 23.55 9.25
C ASP A 182 1.46 23.23 8.95
N LEU A 183 1.72 22.05 8.36
CA LEU A 183 3.04 21.68 7.85
C LEU A 183 3.35 22.26 6.46
N ARG A 184 2.44 23.06 5.88
CA ARG A 184 2.71 23.81 4.64
C ARG A 184 3.94 24.69 4.81
N SER A 185 4.88 24.58 3.88
CA SER A 185 6.18 25.25 3.97
C SER A 185 6.61 25.83 2.63
N GLU A 186 6.96 27.11 2.64
CA GLU A 186 7.53 27.76 1.44
C GLU A 186 8.86 27.14 1.01
N LYS A 187 9.66 26.65 1.96
CA LYS A 187 10.89 25.93 1.66
C LYS A 187 10.58 24.62 0.90
N MET A 188 9.58 23.86 1.36
CA MET A 188 9.16 22.63 0.68
C MET A 188 8.53 22.96 -0.67
N ARG A 189 7.71 24.00 -0.74
CA ARG A 189 7.09 24.43 -1.99
C ARG A 189 8.13 24.77 -3.05
N LYS A 190 9.19 25.51 -2.69
CA LYS A 190 10.34 25.78 -3.59
C LYS A 190 11.06 24.51 -4.03
N LYS A 191 11.26 23.54 -3.11
CA LYS A 191 11.85 22.23 -3.43
C LYS A 191 11.00 21.48 -4.46
N LEU A 192 9.67 21.52 -4.32
CA LEU A 192 8.73 20.81 -5.21
C LEU A 192 8.63 21.48 -6.58
N PHE A 193 8.67 22.81 -6.66
CA PHE A 193 8.72 23.53 -7.95
C PHE A 193 10.05 23.30 -8.68
N GLY A 194 11.16 23.14 -7.95
CA GLY A 194 12.48 23.04 -8.56
C GLY A 194 12.85 24.30 -9.37
N GLU A 195 13.12 24.12 -10.64
CA GLU A 195 13.45 25.23 -11.57
C GLU A 195 12.21 25.98 -12.10
N TYR A 196 11.01 25.43 -11.93
CA TYR A 196 9.74 25.99 -12.48
C TYR A 196 9.09 27.01 -11.53
N ASN A 197 9.88 27.93 -10.98
CA ASN A 197 9.39 28.95 -10.04
C ASN A 197 8.44 30.00 -10.64
N ASP A 198 8.26 29.98 -11.96
CA ASP A 198 7.30 30.79 -12.70
C ASP A 198 5.88 30.18 -12.70
N ALA A 199 5.72 28.94 -12.25
CA ALA A 199 4.41 28.32 -12.12
C ALA A 199 3.65 28.82 -10.89
N ASN A 200 2.32 28.97 -11.02
CA ASN A 200 1.45 29.42 -9.94
C ASN A 200 0.84 28.26 -9.15
N TYR A 201 0.61 27.14 -9.82
CA TYR A 201 -0.06 25.96 -9.24
C TYR A 201 0.88 24.78 -9.15
N LEU A 202 0.88 24.13 -7.99
CA LEU A 202 1.67 22.96 -7.70
C LEU A 202 0.78 21.72 -7.65
N LEU A 203 0.79 20.94 -8.73
CA LEU A 203 0.20 19.61 -8.76
C LEU A 203 1.19 18.65 -8.12
N ILE A 204 0.71 17.73 -7.30
CA ILE A 204 1.57 16.75 -6.63
C ILE A 204 1.03 15.34 -6.85
N TYR A 205 1.94 14.42 -7.12
CA TYR A 205 1.73 12.97 -7.04
C TYR A 205 2.69 12.39 -6.00
N VAL A 206 2.22 11.50 -5.16
CA VAL A 206 3.05 10.75 -4.22
C VAL A 206 2.77 9.27 -4.37
N GLY A 207 3.82 8.49 -4.55
CA GLY A 207 3.70 7.05 -4.64
C GLY A 207 4.82 6.42 -5.47
N ARG A 208 4.75 5.08 -5.59
CA ARG A 208 5.68 4.34 -6.42
C ARG A 208 5.53 4.71 -7.89
N LEU A 209 6.64 4.91 -8.57
CA LEU A 209 6.68 5.16 -10.01
C LEU A 209 6.68 3.84 -10.77
N SER A 210 5.49 3.30 -11.04
CA SER A 210 5.29 2.01 -11.70
C SER A 210 4.11 2.07 -12.69
N ALA A 211 4.11 1.20 -13.69
CA ALA A 211 3.17 1.27 -14.84
C ALA A 211 1.70 1.16 -14.41
N GLU A 212 1.38 0.32 -13.40
CA GLU A 212 0.03 0.14 -12.89
C GLU A 212 -0.55 1.40 -12.22
N LYS A 213 0.30 2.38 -11.89
CA LYS A 213 -0.13 3.68 -11.33
C LYS A 213 -0.62 4.66 -12.37
N GLN A 214 -0.39 4.40 -13.66
CA GLN A 214 -0.89 5.17 -14.79
C GLN A 214 -0.59 6.67 -14.69
N ILE A 215 0.61 7.03 -14.20
CA ILE A 215 1.03 8.42 -13.92
C ILE A 215 1.06 9.26 -15.20
N GLU A 216 1.34 8.64 -16.34
CA GLU A 216 1.33 9.27 -17.66
C GLU A 216 0.00 9.96 -18.00
N ARG A 217 -1.11 9.55 -17.38
CA ARG A 217 -2.43 10.21 -17.55
C ARG A 217 -2.49 11.63 -16.99
N ILE A 218 -1.51 12.02 -16.17
CA ILE A 218 -1.40 13.40 -15.65
C ILE A 218 -0.91 14.36 -16.75
N LYS A 219 -0.15 13.88 -17.74
CA LYS A 219 0.46 14.72 -18.77
C LYS A 219 -0.55 15.61 -19.51
N PRO A 220 -1.66 15.10 -20.05
CA PRO A 220 -2.65 15.95 -20.73
C PRO A 220 -3.28 17.03 -19.81
N VAL A 221 -3.43 16.71 -18.52
CA VAL A 221 -3.92 17.68 -17.52
C VAL A 221 -2.91 18.81 -17.34
N LEU A 222 -1.64 18.45 -17.17
CA LEU A 222 -0.55 19.42 -16.99
C LEU A 222 -0.40 20.32 -18.22
N GLU A 223 -0.46 19.76 -19.44
CA GLU A 223 -0.38 20.51 -20.70
C GLU A 223 -1.56 21.48 -20.89
N SER A 224 -2.72 21.16 -20.31
CA SER A 224 -3.91 22.04 -20.37
C SER A 224 -3.84 23.24 -19.40
N ILE A 225 -2.88 23.26 -18.48
CA ILE A 225 -2.72 24.30 -17.44
C ILE A 225 -1.31 24.91 -17.52
N PRO A 226 -1.05 25.90 -18.40
CA PRO A 226 0.30 26.43 -18.66
C PRO A 226 1.05 26.92 -17.42
N ASN A 227 0.30 27.36 -16.38
CA ASN A 227 0.85 27.88 -15.13
C ASN A 227 0.98 26.84 -14.01
N ALA A 228 0.84 25.55 -14.34
CA ALA A 228 1.00 24.47 -13.38
C ALA A 228 2.38 23.81 -13.52
N CYS A 229 2.91 23.36 -12.38
CA CYS A 229 4.06 22.46 -12.26
C CYS A 229 3.60 21.16 -11.59
N LEU A 230 4.15 20.04 -12.02
CA LEU A 230 3.92 18.72 -11.42
C LEU A 230 5.15 18.29 -10.62
N ALA A 231 4.96 17.98 -9.33
CA ALA A 231 5.97 17.32 -8.51
C ALA A 231 5.64 15.84 -8.38
N LEU A 232 6.55 14.97 -8.83
CA LEU A 232 6.46 13.51 -8.66
C LEU A 232 7.34 13.09 -7.48
N VAL A 233 6.68 12.75 -6.37
CA VAL A 233 7.35 12.30 -5.13
C VAL A 233 7.29 10.78 -5.07
N GLY A 234 8.46 10.16 -5.01
CA GLY A 234 8.64 8.71 -5.01
C GLY A 234 9.66 8.26 -6.04
N ASP A 235 9.83 6.96 -6.15
CA ASP A 235 10.71 6.33 -7.12
C ASP A 235 10.12 4.98 -7.57
N GLY A 236 10.72 4.35 -8.58
CA GLY A 236 10.29 3.04 -9.05
C GLY A 236 10.76 2.71 -10.47
N PRO A 237 10.48 1.48 -10.92
CA PRO A 237 11.00 0.96 -12.19
C PRO A 237 10.54 1.71 -13.44
N TYR A 238 9.46 2.49 -13.32
CA TYR A 238 8.89 3.25 -14.44
C TYR A 238 9.44 4.69 -14.54
N ARG A 239 10.36 5.09 -13.62
CA ARG A 239 10.91 6.45 -13.55
C ARG A 239 11.51 6.91 -14.88
N ASN A 240 12.44 6.16 -15.45
CA ASN A 240 13.12 6.54 -16.70
C ASN A 240 12.13 6.73 -17.86
N GLN A 241 11.06 5.96 -17.88
CA GLN A 241 10.01 6.09 -18.90
C GLN A 241 9.14 7.33 -18.65
N LEU A 242 8.81 7.62 -17.40
CA LEU A 242 8.07 8.84 -17.02
C LEU A 242 8.90 10.09 -17.33
N GLU A 243 10.19 10.10 -17.09
CA GLU A 243 11.08 11.22 -17.46
C GLU A 243 11.00 11.53 -18.97
N ARG A 244 10.97 10.50 -19.82
CA ARG A 244 10.76 10.67 -21.28
C ARG A 244 9.36 11.14 -21.61
N ILE A 245 8.33 10.60 -20.95
CA ILE A 245 6.92 10.97 -21.19
C ILE A 245 6.69 12.44 -20.82
N PHE A 246 7.24 12.90 -19.70
CA PHE A 246 7.10 14.26 -19.20
C PHE A 246 8.18 15.23 -19.70
N GLU A 247 9.04 14.79 -20.63
CA GLU A 247 9.98 15.67 -21.30
C GLU A 247 9.25 16.88 -21.90
N ASN A 248 9.84 18.06 -21.80
CA ASN A 248 9.25 19.33 -22.21
C ASN A 248 7.98 19.78 -21.46
N THR A 249 7.71 19.21 -20.29
CA THR A 249 6.68 19.70 -19.37
C THR A 249 7.29 20.26 -18.09
N LYS A 250 6.56 21.09 -17.35
CA LYS A 250 7.00 21.57 -16.03
C LYS A 250 6.85 20.47 -14.98
N THR A 251 7.66 19.43 -15.05
CA THR A 251 7.62 18.28 -14.14
C THR A 251 8.93 18.11 -13.40
N ASN A 252 8.86 18.05 -12.06
CA ASN A 252 10.01 17.83 -11.18
C ASN A 252 9.93 16.45 -10.52
N PHE A 253 10.99 15.65 -10.65
CA PHE A 253 11.13 14.32 -10.04
C PHE A 253 11.89 14.42 -8.73
N ILE A 254 11.17 14.40 -7.61
CA ILE A 254 11.71 14.70 -6.26
C ILE A 254 12.48 13.52 -5.67
N GLY A 255 12.13 12.28 -6.04
CA GLY A 255 12.60 11.09 -5.36
C GLY A 255 11.79 10.79 -4.08
N TYR A 256 12.31 9.87 -3.26
CA TYR A 256 11.65 9.49 -2.01
C TYR A 256 11.69 10.61 -0.96
N LEU A 257 10.53 10.83 -0.32
CA LEU A 257 10.41 11.60 0.91
C LEU A 257 9.78 10.73 2.00
N SER A 258 10.07 11.00 3.26
CA SER A 258 9.51 10.29 4.40
C SER A 258 9.32 11.21 5.61
N GLY A 259 8.56 10.77 6.61
CA GLY A 259 8.32 11.52 7.84
C GLY A 259 7.82 12.93 7.59
N ASP A 260 8.41 13.91 8.28
CA ASP A 260 8.01 15.32 8.23
C ASP A 260 8.17 15.95 6.84
N GLU A 261 9.19 15.51 6.05
CA GLU A 261 9.35 15.99 4.69
C GLU A 261 8.20 15.56 3.78
N LEU A 262 7.74 14.30 3.90
CA LEU A 262 6.61 13.80 3.16
C LEU A 262 5.31 14.52 3.55
N ALA A 263 5.08 14.68 4.85
CA ALA A 263 3.92 15.39 5.36
C ALA A 263 3.89 16.86 4.89
N SER A 264 5.04 17.54 4.95
CA SER A 264 5.20 18.90 4.43
C SER A 264 5.00 18.99 2.92
N ALA A 265 5.42 17.95 2.16
CA ALA A 265 5.19 17.91 0.71
C ALA A 265 3.70 17.85 0.38
N TYR A 266 2.92 16.99 1.04
CA TYR A 266 1.46 16.97 0.87
C TYR A 266 0.82 18.30 1.21
N ALA A 267 1.15 18.88 2.38
CA ALA A 267 0.58 20.14 2.83
C ALA A 267 0.95 21.34 1.93
N SER A 268 2.07 21.24 1.20
CA SER A 268 2.57 22.29 0.32
C SER A 268 2.05 22.20 -1.11
N GLY A 269 1.45 21.07 -1.53
CA GLY A 269 0.77 20.93 -2.82
C GLY A 269 -0.55 21.72 -2.87
N ASP A 270 -0.95 22.12 -4.06
CA ASP A 270 -2.25 22.78 -4.28
C ASP A 270 -3.32 21.75 -4.66
N ILE A 271 -2.97 20.71 -5.42
CA ILE A 271 -3.85 19.61 -5.80
C ILE A 271 -3.04 18.32 -5.85
N PHE A 272 -3.53 17.28 -5.18
CA PHE A 272 -2.99 15.93 -5.29
C PHE A 272 -3.68 15.16 -6.42
N LEU A 273 -2.90 14.64 -7.37
CA LEU A 273 -3.41 13.88 -8.51
C LEU A 273 -3.09 12.38 -8.35
N PHE A 274 -4.12 11.54 -8.49
CA PHE A 274 -3.97 10.11 -8.34
C PHE A 274 -4.70 9.31 -9.43
N PRO A 275 -4.06 9.04 -10.57
CA PRO A 275 -4.68 8.42 -11.75
C PRO A 275 -4.80 6.89 -11.65
N SER A 276 -4.23 6.25 -10.63
CA SER A 276 -4.25 4.80 -10.47
C SER A 276 -5.67 4.23 -10.44
N SER A 277 -5.89 3.13 -11.15
CA SER A 277 -7.18 2.41 -11.16
C SER A 277 -7.14 1.07 -10.41
N THR A 278 -5.97 0.68 -9.90
CA THR A 278 -5.72 -0.64 -9.28
C THR A 278 -5.63 -0.61 -7.77
N GLU A 279 -5.87 0.55 -7.15
CA GLU A 279 -5.77 0.69 -5.71
C GLU A 279 -6.90 -0.02 -4.96
N THR A 280 -6.52 -0.69 -3.89
CA THR A 280 -7.47 -1.30 -2.96
C THR A 280 -7.92 -0.32 -1.87
N LEU A 281 -7.04 0.60 -1.46
CA LEU A 281 -7.30 1.61 -0.43
C LEU A 281 -6.84 3.01 -0.81
N GLY A 282 -5.60 3.17 -1.31
CA GLY A 282 -5.02 4.47 -1.61
C GLY A 282 -4.73 5.30 -0.35
N LEU A 283 -3.86 4.81 0.56
CA LEU A 283 -3.47 5.54 1.79
C LEU A 283 -2.96 6.95 1.48
N VAL A 284 -2.22 7.13 0.40
CA VAL A 284 -1.70 8.42 -0.06
C VAL A 284 -2.79 9.48 -0.29
N LEU A 285 -4.02 9.04 -0.64
CA LEU A 285 -5.18 9.93 -0.75
C LEU A 285 -5.63 10.43 0.62
N LEU A 286 -5.65 9.54 1.62
CA LEU A 286 -6.01 9.88 2.99
C LEU A 286 -4.96 10.81 3.62
N GLU A 287 -3.68 10.57 3.35
CA GLU A 287 -2.56 11.40 3.77
C GLU A 287 -2.66 12.81 3.16
N ALA A 288 -2.90 12.91 1.85
CA ALA A 288 -3.11 14.19 1.17
C ALA A 288 -4.28 14.97 1.77
N MET A 289 -5.44 14.31 1.97
CA MET A 289 -6.62 14.94 2.55
C MET A 289 -6.40 15.37 4.00
N ALA A 290 -5.71 14.55 4.81
CA ALA A 290 -5.34 14.91 6.19
C ALA A 290 -4.39 16.11 6.23
N ALA A 291 -3.48 16.21 5.27
CA ALA A 291 -2.59 17.36 5.08
C ALA A 291 -3.28 18.60 4.48
N GLY A 292 -4.60 18.55 4.24
CA GLY A 292 -5.36 19.67 3.66
C GLY A 292 -5.19 19.86 2.15
N CYS A 293 -4.54 18.94 1.46
CA CYS A 293 -4.37 18.99 0.01
C CYS A 293 -5.62 18.42 -0.69
N PRO A 294 -6.32 19.20 -1.54
CA PRO A 294 -7.42 18.71 -2.36
C PRO A 294 -6.98 17.56 -3.26
N VAL A 295 -7.84 16.56 -3.46
CA VAL A 295 -7.50 15.34 -4.18
C VAL A 295 -8.36 15.16 -5.41
N ILE A 296 -7.74 14.83 -6.55
CA ILE A 296 -8.39 14.34 -7.75
C ILE A 296 -7.88 12.93 -8.03
N GLY A 297 -8.76 11.94 -8.00
CA GLY A 297 -8.41 10.53 -8.22
C GLY A 297 -9.29 9.86 -9.26
N ALA A 298 -8.82 8.71 -9.78
CA ALA A 298 -9.59 7.91 -10.72
C ALA A 298 -10.87 7.36 -10.06
N ASN A 299 -11.99 7.41 -10.77
CA ASN A 299 -13.27 6.86 -10.28
C ASN A 299 -13.33 5.33 -10.50
N LYS A 300 -12.34 4.60 -9.95
CA LYS A 300 -12.22 3.13 -10.05
C LYS A 300 -11.59 2.52 -8.80
N GLY A 301 -11.84 1.23 -8.58
CA GLY A 301 -11.24 0.45 -7.48
C GLY A 301 -11.66 0.94 -6.10
N GLY A 302 -10.71 1.01 -5.18
CA GLY A 302 -10.91 1.51 -3.82
C GLY A 302 -10.95 3.04 -3.70
N ILE A 303 -10.64 3.78 -4.77
CA ILE A 303 -10.51 5.23 -4.77
C ILE A 303 -11.83 5.96 -4.44
N PRO A 304 -12.99 5.68 -5.11
CA PRO A 304 -14.24 6.39 -4.84
C PRO A 304 -14.69 6.30 -3.39
N VAL A 305 -14.43 5.16 -2.76
CA VAL A 305 -14.81 4.92 -1.34
C VAL A 305 -13.98 5.79 -0.39
N SER A 306 -12.75 6.13 -0.76
CA SER A 306 -11.90 7.06 0.01
C SER A 306 -12.48 8.48 0.04
N TYR A 307 -13.15 8.91 -1.04
CA TYR A 307 -13.82 10.21 -1.11
C TYR A 307 -15.13 10.24 -0.33
N THR A 308 -15.99 9.22 -0.44
CA THR A 308 -17.35 9.28 0.11
C THR A 308 -17.38 9.33 1.64
N HIS A 309 -16.37 8.80 2.31
CA HIS A 309 -16.29 8.82 3.77
C HIS A 309 -15.63 10.07 4.36
N LEU A 310 -14.87 10.83 3.56
CA LEU A 310 -14.16 12.04 4.02
C LEU A 310 -14.77 13.35 3.50
N THR A 311 -15.70 13.30 2.57
CA THR A 311 -16.42 14.51 2.10
C THR A 311 -17.50 15.00 3.07
N LEU A 312 -17.88 14.23 4.08
CA LEU A 312 -18.85 14.68 5.10
C LEU A 312 -18.35 15.84 5.96
N PRO A 313 -17.07 15.94 6.37
CA PRO A 313 -16.55 17.12 7.07
C PRO A 313 -16.29 18.33 6.15
N THR A 314 -15.93 18.11 4.89
CA THR A 314 -15.60 19.21 3.95
C THR A 314 -16.83 19.96 3.43
N LYS A 315 -18.04 19.44 3.56
CA LYS A 315 -19.29 20.18 3.31
C LYS A 315 -19.54 21.32 4.30
N ARG A 316 -18.68 21.51 5.31
CA ARG A 316 -18.75 22.63 6.28
C ARG A 316 -17.77 23.76 5.97
N ILE A 317 -17.03 23.70 4.85
CA ILE A 317 -16.06 24.72 4.47
C ILE A 317 -16.45 25.33 3.09
N VAL A 318 -17.73 25.52 2.88
CA VAL A 318 -18.26 26.43 1.84
C VAL A 318 -19.30 27.29 2.50
#